data_9f57c7664ac5c4d4fb2b78c4344f0482
#
_entry.id   9f57c7664ac5c4d4fb2b78c4344f0482
#
_cell.length_a   1.000
_cell.length_b   1.000
_cell.length_c   1.000
_cell.angle_alpha   90.00
_cell.angle_beta   90.00
_cell.angle_gamma   90.00
#
_symmetry.space_group_name_H-M   'P 1'
#
loop_
_entity.id
_entity.type
_entity.pdbx_description
1 polymer ?
#
loop_
_entity_poly.entity_id
_entity_poly.type
_entity_poly.pdbx_seq_one_letter_code
_entity_poly.pdbx_strand_id
1 'polypeptide(L)'
;MAEIVLDHVSKRFPDGTMAVDDVNLDVHNGEFVILVGPSGCGKSTCLNMIAGLEDITEGELRIGGRVVNQLAPKDRDIAMVFQSYALYPHMTVRENMAFPLKLAKLDKQTIASKIDEVAEVLDLTQHLDRKPANLSGGQRQRVAMGRAIVRSPKAFLMDEPLSNLDAKLRVQMRTEVSRLQKRLGTTTVYVTHDQTEAMTLGDRVVVMRGGVVQQVGAPQTLYDRPANLFVAGFIGSPSMNFLPAAVAEGALQTALGPISLTRRLRRALETADAPDEVIVGIRPEHFEDARLVEESQRGERTFVARIEVLESMGSDKYAYFSLSGDRVTSPELDELATDAGTSELRSSGTQITTRISAASTASKGENVD
;
A
#
# COMPACT_ATOMS: atom_id res chain seq x y z
N MET A 1 -1.72 -25.05 0.66
CA MET A 1 -1.29 -23.72 1.11
C MET A 1 0.17 -23.84 1.51
N ALA A 2 0.99 -22.83 1.29
CA ALA A 2 2.40 -22.87 1.62
C ALA A 2 2.84 -21.52 2.17
N GLU A 3 3.75 -21.53 3.14
CA GLU A 3 4.51 -20.36 3.55
C GLU A 3 5.49 -19.96 2.44
N ILE A 4 5.84 -18.68 2.41
CA ILE A 4 6.89 -18.16 1.52
C ILE A 4 7.91 -17.45 2.42
N VAL A 5 9.19 -17.85 2.31
CA VAL A 5 10.27 -17.28 3.09
C VAL A 5 11.32 -16.72 2.15
N LEU A 6 11.60 -15.43 2.29
CA LEU A 6 12.74 -14.75 1.68
C LEU A 6 13.80 -14.59 2.77
N ASP A 7 14.97 -15.19 2.59
CA ASP A 7 16.06 -15.21 3.54
C ASP A 7 17.27 -14.54 2.90
N HIS A 8 17.57 -13.29 3.30
CA HIS A 8 18.64 -12.45 2.75
C HIS A 8 18.60 -12.30 1.22
N VAL A 9 17.39 -12.18 0.64
CA VAL A 9 17.19 -12.16 -0.80
C VAL A 9 17.58 -10.82 -1.40
N SER A 10 18.49 -10.87 -2.40
CA SER A 10 18.93 -9.69 -3.16
C SER A 10 18.85 -9.92 -4.67
N LYS A 11 18.60 -8.84 -5.41
CA LYS A 11 18.62 -8.80 -6.87
C LYS A 11 19.48 -7.66 -7.36
N ARG A 12 20.57 -8.01 -8.03
CA ARG A 12 21.41 -7.07 -8.78
C ARG A 12 21.29 -7.37 -10.26
N PHE A 13 20.95 -6.37 -11.07
CA PHE A 13 20.92 -6.51 -12.52
C PHE A 13 22.32 -6.42 -13.14
N PRO A 14 22.51 -6.88 -14.40
CA PRO A 14 23.84 -6.86 -15.06
C PRO A 14 24.45 -5.46 -15.24
N ASP A 15 23.63 -4.41 -15.26
CA ASP A 15 24.06 -3.01 -15.32
C ASP A 15 24.54 -2.46 -13.97
N GLY A 16 24.52 -3.29 -12.92
CA GLY A 16 24.93 -2.95 -11.56
C GLY A 16 23.80 -2.42 -10.68
N THR A 17 22.60 -2.19 -11.22
CA THR A 17 21.44 -1.70 -10.47
C THR A 17 21.00 -2.70 -9.40
N MET A 18 20.99 -2.28 -8.12
CA MET A 18 20.42 -3.04 -7.01
C MET A 18 18.92 -2.76 -6.94
N ALA A 19 18.11 -3.72 -7.36
CA ALA A 19 16.65 -3.58 -7.36
C ALA A 19 15.99 -4.09 -6.09
N VAL A 20 16.60 -5.08 -5.44
CA VAL A 20 16.18 -5.62 -4.14
C VAL A 20 17.45 -5.91 -3.34
N ASP A 21 17.50 -5.44 -2.11
CA ASP A 21 18.68 -5.49 -1.26
C ASP A 21 18.34 -6.08 0.12
N ASP A 22 18.90 -7.24 0.42
CA ASP A 22 18.81 -7.95 1.69
C ASP A 22 17.39 -8.09 2.27
N VAL A 23 16.44 -8.50 1.44
CA VAL A 23 15.05 -8.66 1.88
C VAL A 23 14.88 -9.92 2.70
N ASN A 24 14.41 -9.74 3.93
CA ASN A 24 14.04 -10.77 4.88
C ASN A 24 12.54 -10.69 5.14
N LEU A 25 11.79 -11.72 4.73
CA LEU A 25 10.32 -11.72 4.85
C LEU A 25 9.77 -13.14 4.95
N ASP A 26 9.01 -13.38 6.02
CA ASP A 26 8.23 -14.60 6.22
C ASP A 26 6.75 -14.31 5.94
N VAL A 27 6.17 -14.95 4.93
CA VAL A 27 4.74 -14.93 4.64
C VAL A 27 4.12 -16.21 5.14
N HIS A 28 3.25 -16.12 6.14
CA HIS A 28 2.67 -17.28 6.78
C HIS A 28 1.60 -17.96 5.92
N ASN A 29 1.30 -19.21 6.26
CA ASN A 29 0.29 -19.99 5.57
C ASN A 29 -1.10 -19.31 5.63
N GLY A 30 -1.69 -19.05 4.46
CA GLY A 30 -3.00 -18.41 4.34
C GLY A 30 -3.00 -16.90 4.59
N GLU A 31 -1.83 -16.29 4.83
CA GLU A 31 -1.67 -14.86 5.07
C GLU A 31 -1.81 -14.07 3.76
N PHE A 32 -2.39 -12.87 3.86
CA PHE A 32 -2.46 -11.88 2.79
C PHE A 32 -1.43 -10.76 3.06
N VAL A 33 -0.27 -10.85 2.42
CA VAL A 33 0.80 -9.85 2.54
C VAL A 33 0.80 -8.91 1.35
N ILE A 34 0.90 -7.61 1.62
CA ILE A 34 0.94 -6.57 0.58
C ILE A 34 2.31 -5.89 0.57
N LEU A 35 2.95 -5.86 -0.60
CA LEU A 35 4.14 -5.06 -0.85
C LEU A 35 3.70 -3.69 -1.38
N VAL A 36 4.07 -2.61 -0.70
CA VAL A 36 3.73 -1.24 -1.08
C VAL A 36 4.96 -0.34 -1.04
N GLY A 37 4.97 0.72 -1.84
CA GLY A 37 6.06 1.67 -1.91
C GLY A 37 6.05 2.45 -3.22
N PRO A 38 6.93 3.44 -3.39
CA PRO A 38 7.08 4.24 -4.61
C PRO A 38 7.33 3.42 -5.86
N SER A 39 7.15 4.04 -7.02
CA SER A 39 7.50 3.40 -8.29
C SER A 39 9.00 3.11 -8.34
N GLY A 40 9.38 1.92 -8.84
CA GLY A 40 10.79 1.51 -8.93
C GLY A 40 11.43 1.04 -7.61
N CYS A 41 10.72 0.96 -6.49
CA CYS A 41 11.31 0.52 -5.21
C CYS A 41 11.53 -0.99 -5.07
N GLY A 42 11.31 -1.81 -6.14
CA GLY A 42 11.64 -3.24 -6.13
C GLY A 42 10.47 -4.20 -5.90
N LYS A 43 9.24 -3.75 -5.68
CA LYS A 43 8.06 -4.59 -5.40
C LYS A 43 7.80 -5.68 -6.45
N SER A 44 7.63 -5.26 -7.73
CA SER A 44 7.39 -6.21 -8.83
C SER A 44 8.61 -7.11 -9.07
N THR A 45 9.83 -6.62 -8.84
CA THR A 45 11.05 -7.44 -8.89
C THR A 45 11.01 -8.53 -7.82
N CYS A 46 10.65 -8.18 -6.58
CA CYS A 46 10.48 -9.12 -5.48
C CYS A 46 9.41 -10.17 -5.82
N LEU A 47 8.25 -9.73 -6.33
CA LEU A 47 7.17 -10.63 -6.77
C LEU A 47 7.63 -11.56 -7.90
N ASN A 48 8.38 -11.04 -8.89
CA ASN A 48 8.89 -11.81 -10.01
C ASN A 48 9.96 -12.84 -9.57
N MET A 49 10.78 -12.52 -8.57
CA MET A 49 11.69 -13.50 -7.96
C MET A 49 10.93 -14.64 -7.28
N ILE A 50 9.83 -14.35 -6.56
CA ILE A 50 8.96 -15.38 -5.98
C ILE A 50 8.34 -16.22 -7.09
N ALA A 51 7.90 -15.59 -8.18
CA ALA A 51 7.33 -16.28 -9.34
C ALA A 51 8.34 -17.12 -10.12
N GLY A 52 9.65 -16.84 -10.00
CA GLY A 52 10.71 -17.44 -10.82
C GLY A 52 10.81 -16.85 -12.23
N LEU A 53 10.29 -15.65 -12.42
CA LEU A 53 10.40 -14.86 -13.64
C LEU A 53 11.67 -14.00 -13.65
N GLU A 54 12.25 -13.80 -12.46
CA GLU A 54 13.54 -13.16 -12.24
C GLU A 54 14.41 -14.06 -11.35
N ASP A 55 15.71 -14.15 -11.69
CA ASP A 55 16.67 -14.88 -10.89
C ASP A 55 17.07 -14.10 -9.64
N ILE A 56 17.28 -14.81 -8.55
CA ILE A 56 17.82 -14.28 -7.30
C ILE A 56 19.35 -14.22 -7.43
N THR A 57 19.96 -13.09 -7.06
CA THR A 57 21.42 -12.93 -7.09
C THR A 57 22.05 -13.50 -5.83
N GLU A 58 21.47 -13.21 -4.65
CA GLU A 58 21.96 -13.68 -3.35
C GLU A 58 20.77 -14.05 -2.46
N GLY A 59 21.01 -14.90 -1.46
CA GLY A 59 19.99 -15.34 -0.51
C GLY A 59 19.24 -16.57 -0.95
N GLU A 60 18.23 -16.94 -0.18
CA GLU A 60 17.45 -18.16 -0.39
C GLU A 60 15.92 -17.86 -0.36
N LEU A 61 15.20 -18.42 -1.32
CA LEU A 61 13.75 -18.38 -1.37
C LEU A 61 13.18 -19.79 -1.15
N ARG A 62 12.27 -19.91 -0.18
CA ARG A 62 11.53 -21.15 0.09
C ARG A 62 10.03 -20.95 -0.11
N ILE A 63 9.38 -21.99 -0.68
CA ILE A 63 7.93 -22.09 -0.78
C ILE A 63 7.51 -23.44 -0.21
N GLY A 64 6.74 -23.44 0.88
CA GLY A 64 6.35 -24.65 1.58
C GLY A 64 7.53 -25.45 2.09
N GLY A 65 8.54 -24.79 2.66
CA GLY A 65 9.77 -25.38 3.19
C GLY A 65 10.79 -25.85 2.12
N ARG A 66 10.45 -25.75 0.81
CA ARG A 66 11.33 -26.17 -0.28
C ARG A 66 12.06 -24.97 -0.89
N VAL A 67 13.39 -25.06 -1.03
CA VAL A 67 14.19 -24.06 -1.77
C VAL A 67 13.78 -24.08 -3.24
N VAL A 68 13.48 -22.89 -3.80
CA VAL A 68 12.94 -22.75 -5.17
C VAL A 68 13.81 -21.87 -6.09
N ASN A 69 14.97 -21.41 -5.63
CA ASN A 69 15.83 -20.48 -6.39
C ASN A 69 16.04 -20.93 -7.85
N GLN A 70 16.34 -22.22 -8.05
CA GLN A 70 16.67 -22.82 -9.36
C GLN A 70 15.45 -23.46 -10.07
N LEU A 71 14.24 -23.34 -9.47
CA LEU A 71 13.05 -23.94 -10.06
C LEU A 71 12.41 -23.00 -11.08
N ALA A 72 12.06 -23.54 -12.24
CA ALA A 72 11.27 -22.80 -13.23
C ALA A 72 9.89 -22.42 -12.65
N PRO A 73 9.25 -21.34 -13.13
CA PRO A 73 7.93 -20.87 -12.64
C PRO A 73 6.86 -21.97 -12.57
N LYS A 74 6.83 -22.86 -13.56
CA LYS A 74 5.85 -23.97 -13.65
C LYS A 74 5.98 -24.98 -12.51
N ASP A 75 7.18 -25.09 -11.90
CA ASP A 75 7.52 -26.11 -10.90
C ASP A 75 7.44 -25.58 -9.46
N ARG A 76 7.08 -24.28 -9.28
CA ARG A 76 6.93 -23.62 -7.98
C ARG A 76 5.55 -23.76 -7.35
N ASP A 77 4.57 -24.34 -8.08
CA ASP A 77 3.19 -24.54 -7.64
C ASP A 77 2.48 -23.25 -7.17
N ILE A 78 2.72 -22.18 -7.89
CA ILE A 78 2.13 -20.85 -7.67
C ILE A 78 1.27 -20.42 -8.85
N ALA A 79 0.39 -19.43 -8.65
CA ALA A 79 -0.32 -18.76 -9.73
C ALA A 79 -0.13 -17.25 -9.64
N MET A 80 0.04 -16.61 -10.80
CA MET A 80 0.25 -15.16 -10.89
C MET A 80 -0.87 -14.49 -11.67
N VAL A 81 -1.36 -13.37 -11.15
CA VAL A 81 -2.28 -12.44 -11.81
C VAL A 81 -1.47 -11.19 -12.14
N PHE A 82 -1.35 -10.90 -13.44
CA PHE A 82 -0.59 -9.77 -13.95
C PHE A 82 -1.44 -8.50 -14.03
N GLN A 83 -0.83 -7.35 -13.97
CA GLN A 83 -1.45 -6.04 -14.14
C GLN A 83 -2.28 -5.91 -15.42
N SER A 84 -1.81 -6.49 -16.54
CA SER A 84 -2.52 -6.50 -17.83
C SER A 84 -3.59 -7.58 -17.96
N TYR A 85 -3.84 -8.35 -16.86
CA TYR A 85 -4.68 -9.57 -16.85
C TYR A 85 -4.16 -10.71 -17.71
N ALA A 86 -3.36 -10.44 -18.74
CA ALA A 86 -2.74 -11.40 -19.66
C ALA A 86 -3.71 -12.47 -20.21
N LEU A 87 -4.98 -12.06 -20.49
CA LEU A 87 -5.99 -12.96 -21.06
C LEU A 87 -5.70 -13.24 -22.54
N TYR A 88 -5.98 -14.47 -22.98
CA TYR A 88 -5.93 -14.84 -24.39
C TYR A 88 -7.14 -14.26 -25.12
N PRO A 89 -6.97 -13.24 -25.99
CA PRO A 89 -8.09 -12.48 -26.54
C PRO A 89 -8.97 -13.26 -27.52
N HIS A 90 -8.42 -14.30 -28.15
CA HIS A 90 -9.12 -15.17 -29.10
C HIS A 90 -9.92 -16.28 -28.39
N MET A 91 -9.65 -16.57 -27.14
CA MET A 91 -10.30 -17.60 -26.32
C MET A 91 -11.51 -17.03 -25.55
N THR A 92 -12.54 -17.83 -25.35
CA THR A 92 -13.64 -17.52 -24.44
C THR A 92 -13.17 -17.51 -22.97
N VAL A 93 -14.03 -17.06 -22.04
CA VAL A 93 -13.78 -17.17 -20.59
C VAL A 93 -13.51 -18.60 -20.19
N ARG A 94 -14.38 -19.53 -20.60
CA ARG A 94 -14.23 -20.98 -20.35
C ARG A 94 -12.90 -21.50 -20.86
N GLU A 95 -12.50 -21.11 -22.07
CA GLU A 95 -11.23 -21.54 -22.67
C GLU A 95 -10.02 -20.95 -21.97
N ASN A 96 -10.07 -19.68 -21.56
CA ASN A 96 -9.00 -19.05 -20.75
C ASN A 96 -8.79 -19.81 -19.41
N MET A 97 -9.88 -20.17 -18.72
CA MET A 97 -9.80 -20.92 -17.47
C MET A 97 -9.39 -22.40 -17.71
N ALA A 98 -9.81 -23.02 -18.83
CA ALA A 98 -9.45 -24.38 -19.17
C ALA A 98 -7.98 -24.54 -19.57
N PHE A 99 -7.35 -23.51 -20.09
CA PHE A 99 -6.03 -23.59 -20.72
C PHE A 99 -4.96 -24.19 -19.76
N PRO A 100 -4.75 -23.68 -18.54
CA PRO A 100 -3.76 -24.26 -17.62
C PRO A 100 -4.08 -25.71 -17.23
N LEU A 101 -5.35 -26.09 -17.14
CA LEU A 101 -5.75 -27.46 -16.80
C LEU A 101 -5.50 -28.44 -17.96
N LYS A 102 -5.68 -27.99 -19.21
CA LYS A 102 -5.33 -28.74 -20.42
C LYS A 102 -3.82 -29.00 -20.49
N LEU A 103 -3.00 -27.99 -20.16
CA LEU A 103 -1.54 -28.14 -20.07
C LEU A 103 -1.13 -29.17 -19.00
N ALA A 104 -1.88 -29.23 -17.90
CA ALA A 104 -1.69 -30.22 -16.84
C ALA A 104 -2.25 -31.61 -17.24
N LYS A 105 -2.80 -31.78 -18.45
CA LYS A 105 -3.34 -33.01 -19.03
C LYS A 105 -4.49 -33.64 -18.20
N LEU A 106 -5.29 -32.81 -17.51
CA LEU A 106 -6.50 -33.27 -16.83
C LEU A 106 -7.55 -33.71 -17.86
N ASP A 107 -8.42 -34.65 -17.45
CA ASP A 107 -9.53 -35.11 -18.28
C ASP A 107 -10.61 -34.02 -18.44
N LYS A 108 -11.42 -34.14 -19.51
CA LYS A 108 -12.44 -33.15 -19.87
C LYS A 108 -13.51 -32.93 -18.80
N GLN A 109 -13.90 -33.98 -18.06
CA GLN A 109 -14.93 -33.91 -17.04
C GLN A 109 -14.43 -33.15 -15.80
N THR A 110 -13.21 -33.44 -15.36
CA THR A 110 -12.53 -32.72 -14.28
C THR A 110 -12.33 -31.24 -14.64
N ILE A 111 -11.92 -30.93 -15.87
CA ILE A 111 -11.78 -29.56 -16.35
C ILE A 111 -13.11 -28.80 -16.28
N ALA A 112 -14.20 -29.41 -16.79
CA ALA A 112 -15.52 -28.79 -16.77
C ALA A 112 -15.98 -28.50 -15.35
N SER A 113 -15.91 -29.49 -14.44
CA SER A 113 -16.32 -29.37 -13.04
C SER A 113 -15.56 -28.23 -12.32
N LYS A 114 -14.21 -28.16 -12.46
CA LYS A 114 -13.39 -27.11 -11.84
C LYS A 114 -13.73 -25.72 -12.37
N ILE A 115 -14.02 -25.60 -13.67
CA ILE A 115 -14.38 -24.31 -14.27
C ILE A 115 -15.74 -23.86 -13.77
N ASP A 116 -16.73 -24.75 -13.73
CA ASP A 116 -18.09 -24.42 -13.29
C ASP A 116 -18.08 -24.00 -11.80
N GLU A 117 -17.34 -24.71 -10.93
CA GLU A 117 -17.13 -24.33 -9.52
C GLU A 117 -16.51 -22.92 -9.38
N VAL A 118 -15.41 -22.66 -10.09
CA VAL A 118 -14.73 -21.35 -10.00
C VAL A 118 -15.56 -20.25 -10.64
N ALA A 119 -16.31 -20.55 -11.71
CA ALA A 119 -17.19 -19.57 -12.36
C ALA A 119 -18.34 -19.17 -11.44
N GLU A 120 -18.88 -20.07 -10.63
CA GLU A 120 -19.88 -19.75 -9.62
C GLU A 120 -19.30 -18.85 -8.53
N VAL A 121 -18.12 -19.20 -8.00
CA VAL A 121 -17.41 -18.41 -6.97
C VAL A 121 -17.14 -16.99 -7.41
N LEU A 122 -16.85 -16.76 -8.71
CA LEU A 122 -16.47 -15.48 -9.30
C LEU A 122 -17.62 -14.76 -10.00
N ASP A 123 -18.85 -15.29 -9.95
CA ASP A 123 -20.03 -14.74 -10.67
C ASP A 123 -19.76 -14.59 -12.19
N LEU A 124 -19.17 -15.62 -12.79
CA LEU A 124 -18.83 -15.68 -14.22
C LEU A 124 -19.66 -16.66 -15.02
N THR A 125 -20.58 -17.40 -14.41
CA THR A 125 -21.36 -18.48 -15.03
C THR A 125 -22.05 -18.04 -16.32
N GLN A 126 -22.65 -16.84 -16.32
CA GLN A 126 -23.36 -16.27 -17.49
C GLN A 126 -22.41 -15.71 -18.56
N HIS A 127 -21.09 -15.68 -18.27
CA HIS A 127 -20.08 -15.07 -19.15
C HIS A 127 -19.11 -16.07 -19.76
N LEU A 128 -19.25 -17.35 -19.44
CA LEU A 128 -18.30 -18.42 -19.81
C LEU A 128 -18.02 -18.50 -21.33
N ASP A 129 -19.02 -18.22 -22.16
CA ASP A 129 -18.89 -18.29 -23.62
C ASP A 129 -18.51 -16.96 -24.28
N ARG A 130 -18.33 -15.89 -23.47
CA ARG A 130 -17.89 -14.58 -23.99
C ARG A 130 -16.38 -14.55 -24.17
N LYS A 131 -15.92 -13.70 -25.10
CA LYS A 131 -14.50 -13.36 -25.27
C LYS A 131 -14.14 -12.13 -24.43
N PRO A 132 -12.85 -11.94 -24.04
CA PRO A 132 -12.38 -10.80 -23.25
C PRO A 132 -12.80 -9.42 -23.77
N ALA A 133 -12.90 -9.24 -25.09
CA ALA A 133 -13.35 -8.00 -25.71
C ALA A 133 -14.79 -7.60 -25.33
N ASN A 134 -15.63 -8.57 -24.97
CA ASN A 134 -17.03 -8.39 -24.62
C ASN A 134 -17.27 -8.37 -23.11
N LEU A 135 -16.23 -8.10 -22.31
CA LEU A 135 -16.26 -8.06 -20.85
C LEU A 135 -15.90 -6.67 -20.33
N SER A 136 -16.48 -6.29 -19.19
CA SER A 136 -16.05 -5.10 -18.43
C SER A 136 -14.65 -5.32 -17.83
N GLY A 137 -14.01 -4.24 -17.34
CA GLY A 137 -12.70 -4.32 -16.65
C GLY A 137 -12.72 -5.30 -15.48
N GLY A 138 -13.72 -5.19 -14.59
CA GLY A 138 -13.86 -6.09 -13.44
C GLY A 138 -14.16 -7.55 -13.86
N GLN A 139 -14.94 -7.78 -14.92
CA GLN A 139 -15.14 -9.12 -15.45
C GLN A 139 -13.85 -9.72 -16.00
N ARG A 140 -13.04 -8.94 -16.75
CA ARG A 140 -11.72 -9.41 -17.21
C ARG A 140 -10.80 -9.77 -16.05
N GLN A 141 -10.80 -8.97 -15.00
CA GLN A 141 -10.04 -9.27 -13.79
C GLN A 141 -10.50 -10.57 -13.12
N ARG A 142 -11.81 -10.75 -12.93
CA ARG A 142 -12.35 -12.01 -12.38
C ARG A 142 -11.96 -13.22 -13.23
N VAL A 143 -11.93 -13.09 -14.57
CA VAL A 143 -11.45 -14.16 -15.47
C VAL A 143 -9.97 -14.45 -15.25
N ALA A 144 -9.13 -13.43 -15.09
CA ALA A 144 -7.70 -13.62 -14.77
C ALA A 144 -7.49 -14.33 -13.43
N MET A 145 -8.26 -13.93 -12.41
CA MET A 145 -8.29 -14.62 -11.11
C MET A 145 -8.78 -16.06 -11.26
N GLY A 146 -9.86 -16.30 -12.01
CA GLY A 146 -10.40 -17.64 -12.29
C GLY A 146 -9.37 -18.56 -12.93
N ARG A 147 -8.62 -18.06 -13.90
CA ARG A 147 -7.53 -18.80 -14.54
C ARG A 147 -6.42 -19.19 -13.56
N ALA A 148 -6.18 -18.35 -12.55
CA ALA A 148 -5.22 -18.64 -11.48
C ALA A 148 -5.79 -19.69 -10.48
N ILE A 149 -7.04 -19.51 -10.05
CA ILE A 149 -7.71 -20.33 -9.01
C ILE A 149 -7.94 -21.76 -9.45
N VAL A 150 -8.34 -22.01 -10.70
CA VAL A 150 -8.65 -23.36 -11.22
C VAL A 150 -7.50 -24.36 -11.04
N ARG A 151 -6.26 -23.86 -10.92
CA ARG A 151 -5.07 -24.69 -10.66
C ARG A 151 -4.95 -25.14 -9.21
N SER A 152 -5.70 -24.53 -8.27
CA SER A 152 -5.57 -24.75 -6.82
C SER A 152 -4.12 -24.60 -6.34
N PRO A 153 -3.45 -23.47 -6.61
CA PRO A 153 -2.02 -23.25 -6.33
C PRO A 153 -1.78 -23.16 -4.82
N LYS A 154 -0.55 -23.39 -4.39
CA LYS A 154 -0.13 -23.23 -2.98
C LYS A 154 -0.08 -21.78 -2.54
N ALA A 155 0.21 -20.84 -3.48
CA ALA A 155 0.20 -19.41 -3.22
C ALA A 155 -0.25 -18.61 -4.46
N PHE A 156 -0.87 -17.45 -4.21
CA PHE A 156 -1.21 -16.46 -5.22
C PHE A 156 -0.21 -15.30 -5.20
N LEU A 157 0.19 -14.86 -6.38
CA LEU A 157 0.97 -13.66 -6.60
C LEU A 157 0.13 -12.70 -7.45
N MET A 158 -0.02 -11.46 -7.01
CA MET A 158 -0.84 -10.46 -7.70
C MET A 158 -0.04 -9.17 -7.92
N ASP A 159 0.23 -8.84 -9.18
CA ASP A 159 0.97 -7.64 -9.57
C ASP A 159 0.01 -6.55 -10.00
N GLU A 160 -0.25 -5.58 -9.14
CA GLU A 160 -1.14 -4.43 -9.35
C GLU A 160 -2.48 -4.77 -10.04
N PRO A 161 -3.23 -5.78 -9.58
CA PRO A 161 -4.37 -6.31 -10.35
C PRO A 161 -5.54 -5.33 -10.48
N LEU A 162 -5.59 -4.24 -9.67
CA LEU A 162 -6.67 -3.26 -9.69
C LEU A 162 -6.31 -1.95 -10.38
N SER A 163 -5.05 -1.75 -10.79
CA SER A 163 -4.55 -0.47 -11.33
C SER A 163 -5.28 0.01 -12.58
N ASN A 164 -5.74 -0.91 -13.44
CA ASN A 164 -6.42 -0.61 -14.69
C ASN A 164 -7.94 -0.43 -14.56
N LEU A 165 -8.46 -0.29 -13.35
CA LEU A 165 -9.89 -0.09 -13.08
C LEU A 165 -10.19 1.37 -12.72
N ASP A 166 -11.39 1.84 -13.09
CA ASP A 166 -11.90 3.10 -12.61
C ASP A 166 -12.12 3.08 -11.08
N ALA A 167 -12.19 4.26 -10.45
CA ALA A 167 -12.23 4.41 -8.99
C ALA A 167 -13.41 3.66 -8.34
N LYS A 168 -14.61 3.72 -8.95
CA LYS A 168 -15.80 3.05 -8.40
C LYS A 168 -15.67 1.53 -8.45
N LEU A 169 -15.20 1.01 -9.59
CA LEU A 169 -15.00 -0.42 -9.78
C LEU A 169 -13.87 -0.94 -8.90
N ARG A 170 -12.81 -0.15 -8.70
CA ARG A 170 -11.68 -0.49 -7.81
C ARG A 170 -12.15 -0.72 -6.37
N VAL A 171 -13.02 0.15 -5.83
CA VAL A 171 -13.60 -0.03 -4.48
C VAL A 171 -14.38 -1.34 -4.38
N GLN A 172 -15.22 -1.65 -5.37
CA GLN A 172 -15.97 -2.89 -5.41
C GLN A 172 -15.04 -4.11 -5.48
N MET A 173 -14.06 -4.08 -6.38
CA MET A 173 -13.13 -5.18 -6.60
C MET A 173 -12.20 -5.44 -5.41
N ARG A 174 -11.81 -4.40 -4.65
CA ARG A 174 -11.10 -4.59 -3.36
C ARG A 174 -11.87 -5.51 -2.43
N THR A 175 -13.16 -5.22 -2.22
CA THR A 175 -14.01 -6.04 -1.35
C THR A 175 -14.12 -7.47 -1.85
N GLU A 176 -14.22 -7.67 -3.16
CA GLU A 176 -14.30 -9.00 -3.77
C GLU A 176 -13.00 -9.80 -3.62
N VAL A 177 -11.83 -9.15 -3.85
CA VAL A 177 -10.51 -9.79 -3.67
C VAL A 177 -10.32 -10.23 -2.21
N SER A 178 -10.67 -9.38 -1.24
CA SER A 178 -10.60 -9.74 0.18
C SER A 178 -11.50 -10.93 0.54
N ARG A 179 -12.75 -10.91 0.09
CA ARG A 179 -13.69 -12.03 0.32
C ARG A 179 -13.21 -13.31 -0.32
N LEU A 180 -12.68 -13.23 -1.52
CA LEU A 180 -12.18 -14.37 -2.26
C LEU A 180 -10.97 -15.00 -1.56
N GLN A 181 -10.00 -14.18 -1.17
CA GLN A 181 -8.81 -14.66 -0.44
C GLN A 181 -9.21 -15.37 0.87
N LYS A 182 -10.11 -14.76 1.65
CA LYS A 182 -10.63 -15.39 2.89
C LYS A 182 -11.35 -16.71 2.64
N ARG A 183 -12.12 -16.81 1.54
CA ARG A 183 -12.81 -18.06 1.17
C ARG A 183 -11.84 -19.16 0.77
N LEU A 184 -10.81 -18.81 0.01
CA LEU A 184 -9.80 -19.75 -0.48
C LEU A 184 -8.77 -20.10 0.60
N GLY A 185 -8.53 -19.21 1.57
CA GLY A 185 -7.52 -19.33 2.62
C GLY A 185 -6.09 -19.46 2.08
N THR A 186 -5.85 -19.15 0.80
CA THR A 186 -4.55 -19.35 0.14
C THR A 186 -3.60 -18.22 0.46
N THR A 187 -2.34 -18.54 0.74
CA THR A 187 -1.25 -17.56 0.92
C THR A 187 -1.17 -16.63 -0.29
N THR A 188 -1.17 -15.34 -0.04
CA THR A 188 -1.23 -14.35 -1.12
C THR A 188 -0.18 -13.26 -0.90
N VAL A 189 0.62 -12.99 -1.94
CA VAL A 189 1.49 -11.81 -2.02
C VAL A 189 0.93 -10.89 -3.10
N TYR A 190 0.66 -9.66 -2.71
CA TYR A 190 0.00 -8.65 -3.53
C TYR A 190 0.88 -7.40 -3.64
N VAL A 191 1.11 -6.92 -4.84
CA VAL A 191 1.83 -5.67 -5.09
C VAL A 191 0.85 -4.57 -5.45
N THR A 192 1.03 -3.40 -4.85
CA THR A 192 0.28 -2.20 -5.22
C THR A 192 1.10 -0.93 -4.95
N HIS A 193 0.75 0.15 -5.64
CA HIS A 193 1.15 1.51 -5.29
C HIS A 193 0.03 2.27 -4.57
N ASP A 194 -1.18 1.70 -4.46
CA ASP A 194 -2.34 2.31 -3.79
C ASP A 194 -2.30 1.98 -2.28
N GLN A 195 -2.07 3.01 -1.46
CA GLN A 195 -2.04 2.87 -0.01
C GLN A 195 -3.38 2.41 0.56
N THR A 196 -4.51 2.81 -0.07
CA THR A 196 -5.84 2.40 0.40
C THR A 196 -6.03 0.89 0.24
N GLU A 197 -5.48 0.31 -0.85
CA GLU A 197 -5.47 -1.15 -1.01
C GLU A 197 -4.63 -1.80 0.09
N ALA A 198 -3.43 -1.29 0.33
CA ALA A 198 -2.54 -1.83 1.36
C ALA A 198 -3.18 -1.78 2.76
N MET A 199 -3.81 -0.67 3.10
CA MET A 199 -4.44 -0.47 4.41
C MET A 199 -5.73 -1.26 4.63
N THR A 200 -6.40 -1.70 3.54
CA THR A 200 -7.73 -2.33 3.62
C THR A 200 -7.77 -3.82 3.31
N LEU A 201 -6.80 -4.35 2.58
CA LEU A 201 -6.79 -5.74 2.11
C LEU A 201 -5.86 -6.65 2.90
N GLY A 202 -4.67 -6.16 3.27
CA GLY A 202 -3.61 -6.97 3.84
C GLY A 202 -3.79 -7.33 5.31
N ASP A 203 -3.42 -8.53 5.68
CA ASP A 203 -3.18 -8.88 7.08
C ASP A 203 -1.89 -8.21 7.57
N ARG A 204 -0.87 -8.19 6.71
CA ARG A 204 0.39 -7.46 6.90
C ARG A 204 0.77 -6.70 5.64
N VAL A 205 1.40 -5.55 5.86
CA VAL A 205 1.94 -4.69 4.80
C VAL A 205 3.44 -4.58 4.96
N VAL A 206 4.15 -4.70 3.85
CA VAL A 206 5.60 -4.52 3.71
C VAL A 206 5.82 -3.21 2.97
N VAL A 207 6.35 -2.22 3.64
CA VAL A 207 6.69 -0.93 3.03
C VAL A 207 8.11 -1.02 2.49
N MET A 208 8.28 -0.78 1.19
CA MET A 208 9.58 -0.85 0.50
C MET A 208 10.00 0.53 -0.02
N ARG A 209 11.32 0.79 0.04
CA ARG A 209 11.97 1.97 -0.54
C ARG A 209 13.36 1.61 -1.04
N GLY A 210 13.69 1.95 -2.29
CA GLY A 210 15.04 1.75 -2.84
C GLY A 210 15.56 0.31 -2.75
N GLY A 211 14.69 -0.68 -2.95
CA GLY A 211 15.05 -2.10 -2.85
C GLY A 211 15.02 -2.68 -1.43
N VAL A 212 14.86 -1.84 -0.40
CA VAL A 212 14.95 -2.25 1.02
C VAL A 212 13.59 -2.21 1.70
N VAL A 213 13.34 -3.18 2.58
CA VAL A 213 12.15 -3.19 3.45
C VAL A 213 12.34 -2.16 4.57
N GLN A 214 11.42 -1.19 4.64
CA GLN A 214 11.46 -0.14 5.66
C GLN A 214 10.73 -0.55 6.94
N GLN A 215 9.58 -1.20 6.79
CA GLN A 215 8.79 -1.71 7.92
C GLN A 215 7.84 -2.81 7.44
N VAL A 216 7.60 -3.79 8.31
CA VAL A 216 6.59 -4.83 8.14
C VAL A 216 5.65 -4.82 9.33
N GLY A 217 4.33 -4.85 9.11
CA GLY A 217 3.37 -4.88 10.21
C GLY A 217 1.91 -4.87 9.74
N ALA A 218 0.99 -5.00 10.70
CA ALA A 218 -0.42 -4.77 10.43
C ALA A 218 -0.65 -3.32 9.97
N PRO A 219 -1.61 -3.07 9.07
CA PRO A 219 -1.88 -1.72 8.54
C PRO A 219 -1.94 -0.64 9.62
N GLN A 220 -2.74 -0.85 10.66
CA GLN A 220 -2.89 0.11 11.74
C GLN A 220 -1.58 0.37 12.50
N THR A 221 -0.72 -0.65 12.64
CA THR A 221 0.59 -0.48 13.30
C THR A 221 1.51 0.43 12.49
N LEU A 222 1.51 0.31 11.16
CA LEU A 222 2.30 1.18 10.27
C LEU A 222 1.83 2.64 10.36
N TYR A 223 0.52 2.84 10.49
CA TYR A 223 -0.10 4.15 10.61
C TYR A 223 0.20 4.82 11.97
N ASP A 224 0.01 4.08 13.06
CA ASP A 224 0.12 4.60 14.43
C ASP A 224 1.57 4.65 14.94
N ARG A 225 2.44 3.78 14.44
CA ARG A 225 3.82 3.58 14.90
C ARG A 225 4.79 3.39 13.73
N PRO A 226 4.93 4.40 12.87
CA PRO A 226 5.89 4.34 11.77
C PRO A 226 7.32 4.23 12.32
N ALA A 227 8.15 3.39 11.68
CA ALA A 227 9.52 3.14 12.13
C ALA A 227 10.48 4.29 11.76
N ASN A 228 10.16 5.06 10.73
CA ASN A 228 10.99 6.17 10.25
C ASN A 228 10.13 7.24 9.55
N LEU A 229 10.77 8.36 9.15
CA LEU A 229 10.11 9.48 8.48
C LEU A 229 9.48 9.07 7.14
N PHE A 230 10.13 8.16 6.40
CA PHE A 230 9.60 7.68 5.14
C PHE A 230 8.26 6.97 5.34
N VAL A 231 8.19 5.99 6.24
CA VAL A 231 6.93 5.27 6.53
C VAL A 231 5.86 6.21 7.05
N ALA A 232 6.23 7.16 7.94
CA ALA A 232 5.31 8.15 8.49
C ALA A 232 4.67 9.04 7.42
N GLY A 233 5.46 9.49 6.45
CA GLY A 233 4.98 10.31 5.34
C GLY A 233 4.35 9.53 4.21
N PHE A 234 4.81 8.29 3.97
CA PHE A 234 4.26 7.44 2.92
C PHE A 234 2.89 6.86 3.32
N ILE A 235 2.71 6.42 4.57
CA ILE A 235 1.46 5.79 5.03
C ILE A 235 0.47 6.85 5.52
N GLY A 236 -0.65 6.97 4.80
CA GLY A 236 -1.73 7.94 5.06
C GLY A 236 -2.00 8.84 3.87
N SER A 237 -3.29 9.14 3.63
CA SER A 237 -3.74 10.06 2.57
C SER A 237 -4.79 10.99 3.15
N PRO A 238 -4.48 12.29 3.26
CA PRO A 238 -3.20 12.95 2.98
C PRO A 238 -2.04 12.50 3.90
N SER A 239 -0.81 12.82 3.46
CA SER A 239 0.41 12.50 4.20
C SER A 239 0.51 13.23 5.54
N MET A 240 1.33 12.72 6.46
CA MET A 240 1.65 13.38 7.73
C MET A 240 2.34 14.74 7.50
N ASN A 241 1.96 15.74 8.27
CA ASN A 241 2.67 17.02 8.31
C ASN A 241 3.93 16.90 9.17
N PHE A 242 5.05 17.41 8.69
CA PHE A 242 6.31 17.44 9.43
C PHE A 242 6.74 18.86 9.72
N LEU A 243 7.04 19.13 10.99
CA LEU A 243 7.46 20.44 11.50
C LEU A 243 8.78 20.30 12.25
N PRO A 244 9.74 21.22 12.04
CA PRO A 244 10.89 21.32 12.92
C PRO A 244 10.43 21.81 14.29
N ALA A 245 11.04 21.29 15.35
CA ALA A 245 10.73 21.70 16.72
C ALA A 245 12.00 21.69 17.59
N ALA A 246 12.11 22.68 18.49
CA ALA A 246 13.13 22.70 19.53
C ALA A 246 12.55 22.20 20.85
N VAL A 247 13.27 21.33 21.54
CA VAL A 247 12.90 20.83 22.88
C VAL A 247 13.37 21.86 23.92
N ALA A 248 12.46 22.67 24.46
CA ALA A 248 12.77 23.67 25.45
C ALA A 248 11.66 23.81 26.50
N GLU A 249 12.04 24.09 27.75
CA GLU A 249 11.12 24.42 28.85
C GLU A 249 9.99 23.37 29.07
N GLY A 250 10.24 22.09 28.74
CA GLY A 250 9.25 21.01 28.89
C GLY A 250 8.18 20.99 27.81
N ALA A 251 8.40 21.69 26.70
CA ALA A 251 7.54 21.76 25.51
C ALA A 251 8.36 21.58 24.22
N LEU A 252 7.67 21.28 23.14
CA LEU A 252 8.21 21.36 21.76
C LEU A 252 7.84 22.71 21.19
N GLN A 253 8.84 23.55 20.94
CA GLN A 253 8.66 24.86 20.32
C GLN A 253 8.55 24.66 18.81
N THR A 254 7.38 24.94 18.21
CA THR A 254 7.08 24.76 16.80
C THR A 254 6.55 26.06 16.19
N ALA A 255 6.46 26.11 14.86
CA ALA A 255 5.80 27.21 14.15
C ALA A 255 4.29 27.34 14.45
N LEU A 256 3.65 26.28 14.98
CA LEU A 256 2.26 26.31 15.46
C LEU A 256 2.14 26.79 16.93
N GLY A 257 3.25 27.12 17.54
CA GLY A 257 3.34 27.45 18.98
C GLY A 257 3.89 26.31 19.83
N PRO A 258 3.96 26.49 21.16
CA PRO A 258 4.50 25.48 22.06
C PRO A 258 3.53 24.30 22.24
N ILE A 259 4.05 23.08 22.07
CA ILE A 259 3.31 21.83 22.30
C ILE A 259 3.85 21.20 23.59
N SER A 260 3.03 21.19 24.66
CA SER A 260 3.41 20.62 25.96
C SER A 260 3.77 19.15 25.85
N LEU A 261 4.91 18.75 26.40
CA LEU A 261 5.36 17.36 26.42
C LEU A 261 4.52 16.52 27.39
N THR A 262 3.82 15.52 26.87
CA THR A 262 3.21 14.50 27.73
C THR A 262 4.31 13.70 28.47
N ARG A 263 3.97 13.06 29.59
CA ARG A 263 4.91 12.18 30.31
C ARG A 263 5.51 11.10 29.40
N ARG A 264 4.72 10.58 28.47
CA ARG A 264 5.15 9.55 27.51
C ARG A 264 6.19 10.11 26.52
N LEU A 265 5.93 11.29 25.93
CA LEU A 265 6.85 11.92 24.97
C LEU A 265 8.16 12.33 25.66
N ARG A 266 8.08 12.92 26.87
CA ARG A 266 9.28 13.27 27.64
C ARG A 266 10.16 12.04 27.88
N ARG A 267 9.57 10.95 28.38
CA ARG A 267 10.30 9.71 28.63
C ARG A 267 10.88 9.12 27.33
N ALA A 268 10.18 9.23 26.20
CA ALA A 268 10.67 8.76 24.92
C ALA A 268 11.89 9.56 24.46
N LEU A 269 11.85 10.89 24.55
CA LEU A 269 12.99 11.77 24.22
C LEU A 269 14.20 11.48 25.13
N GLU A 270 13.99 11.34 26.44
CA GLU A 270 15.04 10.99 27.42
C GLU A 270 15.65 9.61 27.10
N THR A 271 14.81 8.60 26.79
CA THR A 271 15.28 7.23 26.51
C THR A 271 16.06 7.15 25.20
N ALA A 272 15.69 7.96 24.22
CA ALA A 272 16.34 8.03 22.91
C ALA A 272 17.59 8.93 22.91
N ASP A 273 17.91 9.59 24.03
CA ASP A 273 18.95 10.65 24.09
C ASP A 273 18.78 11.64 22.92
N ALA A 274 17.51 12.11 22.75
CA ALA A 274 17.13 12.89 21.59
C ALA A 274 17.83 14.25 21.60
N PRO A 275 18.25 14.76 20.42
CA PRO A 275 18.83 16.10 20.33
C PRO A 275 17.80 17.19 20.67
N ASP A 276 18.28 18.42 20.93
CA ASP A 276 17.42 19.58 21.20
C ASP A 276 16.53 19.96 20.00
N GLU A 277 16.94 19.60 18.80
CA GLU A 277 16.15 19.77 17.57
C GLU A 277 15.55 18.42 17.14
N VAL A 278 14.23 18.39 16.98
CA VAL A 278 13.46 17.19 16.59
C VAL A 278 12.46 17.51 15.50
N ILE A 279 11.94 16.47 14.84
CA ILE A 279 10.86 16.60 13.87
C ILE A 279 9.56 16.14 14.53
N VAL A 280 8.54 17.00 14.49
CA VAL A 280 7.18 16.68 14.94
C VAL A 280 6.35 16.27 13.73
N GLY A 281 5.77 15.05 13.78
CA GLY A 281 4.79 14.58 12.81
C GLY A 281 3.37 14.74 13.35
N ILE A 282 2.49 15.41 12.59
CA ILE A 282 1.07 15.59 12.94
C ILE A 282 0.22 15.12 11.77
N ARG A 283 -0.68 14.15 12.03
CA ARG A 283 -1.62 13.68 11.01
C ARG A 283 -2.67 14.73 10.69
N PRO A 284 -3.15 14.85 9.43
CA PRO A 284 -4.17 15.82 9.02
C PRO A 284 -5.46 15.78 9.86
N GLU A 285 -5.87 14.61 10.32
CA GLU A 285 -7.08 14.40 11.13
C GLU A 285 -6.92 14.79 12.61
N HIS A 286 -5.71 15.16 13.04
CA HIS A 286 -5.47 15.67 14.40
C HIS A 286 -5.70 17.18 14.51
N PHE A 287 -6.05 17.83 13.41
CA PHE A 287 -6.47 19.23 13.40
C PHE A 287 -8.00 19.30 13.35
N GLU A 288 -8.56 20.25 14.08
CA GLU A 288 -10.00 20.50 14.09
C GLU A 288 -10.24 22.02 14.04
N ASP A 289 -11.34 22.44 13.44
CA ASP A 289 -11.81 23.82 13.48
C ASP A 289 -12.27 24.15 14.91
N ALA A 290 -11.59 25.09 15.56
CA ALA A 290 -11.86 25.43 16.97
C ALA A 290 -13.32 25.87 17.20
N ARG A 291 -14.02 26.36 16.17
CA ARG A 291 -15.44 26.71 16.26
C ARG A 291 -16.35 25.49 16.50
N LEU A 292 -15.89 24.28 16.14
CA LEU A 292 -16.62 23.03 16.32
C LEU A 292 -16.24 22.32 17.63
N VAL A 293 -15.18 22.77 18.32
CA VAL A 293 -14.71 22.20 19.57
C VAL A 293 -15.33 22.95 20.73
N GLU A 294 -15.83 22.25 21.75
CA GLU A 294 -16.33 22.86 22.97
C GLU A 294 -15.25 23.69 23.66
N GLU A 295 -15.62 24.86 24.20
CA GLU A 295 -14.68 25.83 24.79
C GLU A 295 -13.82 25.20 25.92
N SER A 296 -14.40 24.28 26.67
CA SER A 296 -13.69 23.50 27.71
C SER A 296 -12.62 22.56 27.15
N GLN A 297 -12.66 22.21 25.86
CA GLN A 297 -11.75 21.27 25.21
C GLN A 297 -10.73 21.98 24.31
N ARG A 298 -10.95 23.26 23.96
CA ARG A 298 -10.06 24.03 23.07
C ARG A 298 -8.63 24.15 23.64
N GLY A 299 -8.48 24.33 24.97
CA GLY A 299 -7.19 24.36 25.66
C GLY A 299 -6.19 25.40 25.12
N GLU A 300 -4.93 25.27 25.51
CA GLU A 300 -3.82 26.14 25.09
C GLU A 300 -3.24 25.81 23.68
N ARG A 301 -3.96 25.00 22.87
CA ARG A 301 -3.43 24.42 21.62
C ARG A 301 -4.13 24.99 20.38
N THR A 302 -4.71 26.18 20.48
CA THR A 302 -5.35 26.84 19.35
C THR A 302 -4.36 27.78 18.67
N PHE A 303 -4.36 27.81 17.36
CA PHE A 303 -3.57 28.74 16.54
C PHE A 303 -4.42 29.26 15.39
N VAL A 304 -4.07 30.43 14.87
CA VAL A 304 -4.75 31.06 13.73
C VAL A 304 -4.03 30.73 12.44
N ALA A 305 -4.75 30.19 11.47
CA ALA A 305 -4.22 29.94 10.14
C ALA A 305 -5.08 30.57 9.05
N ARG A 306 -4.45 31.13 8.01
CA ARG A 306 -5.16 31.60 6.83
C ARG A 306 -5.25 30.50 5.80
N ILE A 307 -6.47 30.06 5.48
CA ILE A 307 -6.70 29.00 4.49
C ILE A 307 -6.37 29.50 3.08
N GLU A 308 -5.39 28.89 2.44
CA GLU A 308 -4.97 29.17 1.06
C GLU A 308 -5.82 28.40 0.05
N VAL A 309 -6.04 27.10 0.33
CA VAL A 309 -6.85 26.21 -0.48
C VAL A 309 -7.79 25.45 0.43
N LEU A 310 -9.02 25.24 -0.03
CA LEU A 310 -10.03 24.41 0.65
C LEU A 310 -10.65 23.47 -0.37
N GLU A 311 -10.49 22.17 -0.14
CA GLU A 311 -11.09 21.11 -0.94
C GLU A 311 -12.22 20.45 -0.16
N SER A 312 -13.43 20.42 -0.74
CA SER A 312 -14.57 19.76 -0.11
C SER A 312 -14.84 18.41 -0.78
N MET A 313 -14.67 17.34 -0.01
CA MET A 313 -14.91 15.96 -0.46
C MET A 313 -16.28 15.42 -0.06
N GLY A 314 -17.17 16.29 0.40
CA GLY A 314 -18.52 15.93 0.88
C GLY A 314 -18.54 15.59 2.35
N SER A 315 -17.97 14.47 2.78
CA SER A 315 -17.92 14.07 4.20
C SER A 315 -16.82 14.78 5.00
N ASP A 316 -15.77 15.24 4.32
CA ASP A 316 -14.62 15.90 4.92
C ASP A 316 -14.19 17.09 4.08
N LYS A 317 -13.49 18.03 4.69
CA LYS A 317 -12.80 19.13 4.02
C LYS A 317 -11.32 19.05 4.27
N TYR A 318 -10.51 19.28 3.23
CA TYR A 318 -9.07 19.44 3.38
C TYR A 318 -8.72 20.92 3.23
N ALA A 319 -8.11 21.47 4.28
CA ALA A 319 -7.64 22.85 4.27
C ALA A 319 -6.12 22.86 4.23
N TYR A 320 -5.58 23.74 3.37
CA TYR A 320 -4.15 23.93 3.16
C TYR A 320 -3.77 25.34 3.54
N PHE A 321 -2.71 25.48 4.32
CA PHE A 321 -2.14 26.74 4.70
C PHE A 321 -0.63 26.64 4.87
N SER A 322 0.07 27.77 4.74
CA SER A 322 1.53 27.83 4.90
C SER A 322 1.90 28.46 6.23
N LEU A 323 2.92 27.88 6.89
CA LEU A 323 3.53 28.45 8.08
C LEU A 323 4.84 29.15 7.69
N SER A 324 5.08 30.30 8.30
CA SER A 324 6.37 30.97 8.20
C SER A 324 7.41 30.23 9.04
N GLY A 325 8.58 29.95 8.46
CA GLY A 325 9.67 29.27 9.15
C GLY A 325 10.39 28.25 8.26
N ASP A 326 11.37 27.57 8.83
CA ASP A 326 12.17 26.58 8.13
C ASP A 326 11.35 25.33 7.83
N ARG A 327 11.59 24.76 6.66
CA ARG A 327 11.00 23.49 6.24
C ARG A 327 11.89 22.33 6.72
N VAL A 328 11.27 21.25 7.14
CA VAL A 328 11.99 19.98 7.33
C VAL A 328 12.45 19.48 5.97
N THR A 329 13.75 19.30 5.81
CA THR A 329 14.36 18.73 4.61
C THR A 329 15.02 17.41 4.99
N SER A 330 14.68 16.35 4.27
CA SER A 330 15.39 15.08 4.33
C SER A 330 15.27 14.37 2.98
N PRO A 331 16.24 13.51 2.62
CA PRO A 331 16.16 12.75 1.37
C PRO A 331 14.88 11.93 1.24
N GLU A 332 14.37 11.43 2.37
CA GLU A 332 13.13 10.66 2.43
C GLU A 332 11.90 11.49 2.08
N LEU A 333 11.80 12.71 2.61
CA LEU A 333 10.67 13.60 2.37
C LEU A 333 10.70 14.20 0.97
N ASP A 334 11.90 14.46 0.44
CA ASP A 334 12.07 14.97 -0.92
C ASP A 334 11.67 13.91 -1.97
N GLU A 335 11.98 12.63 -1.73
CA GLU A 335 11.53 11.51 -2.57
C GLU A 335 9.99 11.38 -2.55
N LEU A 336 9.38 11.41 -1.36
CA LEU A 336 7.92 11.37 -1.21
C LEU A 336 7.23 12.54 -1.91
N ALA A 337 7.78 13.75 -1.82
CA ALA A 337 7.26 14.94 -2.51
C ALA A 337 7.36 14.79 -4.04
N THR A 338 8.42 14.17 -4.54
CA THR A 338 8.61 13.89 -5.96
C THR A 338 7.59 12.87 -6.46
N ASP A 339 7.38 11.77 -5.74
CA ASP A 339 6.40 10.74 -6.07
C ASP A 339 4.95 11.25 -6.03
N ALA A 340 4.65 12.15 -5.09
CA ALA A 340 3.34 12.77 -4.97
C ALA A 340 3.08 13.88 -6.02
N GLY A 341 4.07 14.21 -6.87
CA GLY A 341 3.98 15.31 -7.84
C GLY A 341 3.89 16.70 -7.21
N THR A 342 4.23 16.83 -5.92
CA THR A 342 4.16 18.09 -5.16
C THR A 342 5.49 18.85 -5.11
N SER A 343 6.53 18.33 -5.74
CA SER A 343 7.88 18.93 -5.75
C SER A 343 7.94 20.33 -6.40
N GLU A 344 6.97 20.68 -7.24
CA GLU A 344 6.87 21.99 -7.89
C GLU A 344 6.20 23.07 -7.01
N LEU A 345 5.46 22.69 -5.96
CA LEU A 345 4.86 23.62 -4.98
C LEU A 345 5.87 24.06 -3.91
N ARG A 346 7.07 24.44 -4.33
CA ARG A 346 8.13 24.97 -3.46
C ARG A 346 7.85 26.43 -3.09
N SER A 347 6.81 26.66 -2.27
CA SER A 347 6.63 27.93 -1.58
C SER A 347 7.65 28.06 -0.45
N SER A 348 8.06 29.30 -0.15
CA SER A 348 8.87 29.61 1.03
C SER A 348 8.04 29.37 2.30
N GLY A 349 8.19 28.21 2.93
CA GLY A 349 7.47 27.85 4.15
C GLY A 349 7.04 26.38 4.20
N THR A 350 6.62 25.92 5.36
CA THR A 350 6.07 24.58 5.56
C THR A 350 4.57 24.60 5.26
N GLN A 351 4.13 23.91 4.20
CA GLN A 351 2.71 23.73 3.93
C GLN A 351 2.13 22.67 4.88
N ILE A 352 1.00 23.01 5.49
CA ILE A 352 0.23 22.15 6.37
C ILE A 352 -1.06 21.74 5.67
N THR A 353 -1.36 20.45 5.73
CA THR A 353 -2.63 19.89 5.30
C THR A 353 -3.43 19.46 6.51
N THR A 354 -4.67 19.92 6.62
CA THR A 354 -5.58 19.54 7.70
C THR A 354 -6.82 18.86 7.13
N ARG A 355 -7.36 17.90 7.87
CA ARG A 355 -8.66 17.30 7.60
C ARG A 355 -9.63 17.79 8.65
N ILE A 356 -10.54 18.65 8.25
CA ILE A 356 -11.56 19.23 9.12
C ILE A 356 -12.95 18.69 8.79
N SER A 357 -13.85 18.75 9.78
CA SER A 357 -15.24 18.30 9.62
C SER A 357 -15.94 19.02 8.48
N ALA A 358 -16.83 18.31 7.74
CA ALA A 358 -17.73 18.91 6.75
C ALA A 358 -18.64 20.01 7.35
N ALA A 359 -18.92 19.95 8.67
CA ALA A 359 -19.71 20.94 9.39
C ALA A 359 -18.97 22.27 9.58
N SER A 360 -17.63 22.31 9.40
CA SER A 360 -16.88 23.57 9.44
C SER A 360 -17.41 24.56 8.39
N THR A 361 -17.57 25.81 8.79
CA THR A 361 -17.94 26.92 7.90
C THR A 361 -16.73 27.63 7.31
N ALA A 362 -15.52 27.11 7.54
CA ALA A 362 -14.29 27.67 7.02
C ALA A 362 -14.33 27.86 5.51
N SER A 363 -13.76 28.95 5.03
CA SER A 363 -13.69 29.33 3.62
C SER A 363 -12.30 29.74 3.20
N LYS A 364 -12.01 29.66 1.88
CA LYS A 364 -10.74 30.09 1.31
C LYS A 364 -10.48 31.57 1.59
N GLY A 365 -9.27 31.89 2.05
CA GLY A 365 -8.83 33.25 2.38
C GLY A 365 -9.25 33.73 3.78
N GLU A 366 -10.02 32.93 4.51
CA GLU A 366 -10.45 33.20 5.89
C GLU A 366 -9.31 32.81 6.88
N ASN A 367 -9.21 33.58 7.98
CA ASN A 367 -8.45 33.17 9.13
C ASN A 367 -9.33 32.26 10.01
N VAL A 368 -8.84 31.08 10.32
CA VAL A 368 -9.55 30.07 11.11
C VAL A 368 -8.67 29.69 12.30
N ASP A 369 -9.33 29.58 13.47
CA ASP A 369 -8.71 29.12 14.72
C ASP A 369 -8.71 27.62 14.83
#